data_a4b6d9df2459c2daeb5138cc9e8af422
#
_entry.id   a4b6d9df2459c2daeb5138cc9e8af422
#
_cell.length_a   1.000
_cell.length_b   1.000
_cell.length_c   1.000
_cell.angle_alpha   90.00
_cell.angle_beta   90.00
_cell.angle_gamma   90.00
#
_symmetry.space_group_name_H-M   'P 1'
#
loop_
_entity.id
_entity.type
_entity.pdbx_description
1 polymer ?
#
loop_
_entity_poly.entity_id
_entity_poly.type
_entity_poly.pdbx_seq_one_letter_code
_entity_poly.pdbx_strand_id
1 'polypeptide(L)'
;MITKRIIPCLDVRDGRVVKGVNFSNLNDVDSPVALAKYYSDNGADELVFYDITASSDGRKIFTEILRETARNVFIPLTVGGGISSVADFERVLSCGADKVSVNTGAIRNPELIPEAARLYGSQCVVISVDVKRVEGEFHVFARGGRDDTGIEAVGWIRKCVEKGAGEVVLNSIDTDGVKKGFDLEMLEAVCDVVNVPVIASGGAGSIEDFITLFKAVPKADAGLAASIFHFGEVEIADLKEAMRENDIPVRF
;
A
#
# COMPACT_ATOMS: atom_id res chain seq x y z
N MET A 1 19.98 10.58 7.46
CA MET A 1 19.15 10.62 6.23
C MET A 1 18.18 9.44 6.34
N ILE A 2 16.89 9.63 6.06
CA ILE A 2 15.91 8.55 6.12
C ILE A 2 16.03 7.73 4.84
N THR A 3 16.12 6.40 4.93
CA THR A 3 16.21 5.50 3.78
C THR A 3 14.84 5.33 3.11
N LYS A 4 14.83 5.20 1.79
CA LYS A 4 13.63 4.88 1.02
C LYS A 4 13.33 3.39 1.14
N ARG A 5 12.05 3.03 1.28
CA ARG A 5 11.59 1.65 1.44
C ARG A 5 11.09 1.09 0.11
N ILE A 6 11.42 -0.16 -0.16
CA ILE A 6 10.88 -0.93 -1.29
C ILE A 6 9.91 -1.95 -0.72
N ILE A 7 8.66 -1.88 -1.15
CA ILE A 7 7.54 -2.59 -0.54
C ILE A 7 6.81 -3.45 -1.60
N PRO A 8 7.00 -4.77 -1.60
CA PRO A 8 6.12 -5.67 -2.36
C PRO A 8 4.70 -5.67 -1.80
N CYS A 9 3.70 -5.69 -2.70
CA CYS A 9 2.29 -5.80 -2.34
C CYS A 9 1.73 -7.14 -2.80
N LEU A 10 1.12 -7.88 -1.88
CA LEU A 10 0.45 -9.14 -2.14
C LEU A 10 -1.07 -8.93 -2.12
N ASP A 11 -1.68 -8.87 -3.30
CA ASP A 11 -3.13 -8.86 -3.47
C ASP A 11 -3.64 -10.30 -3.38
N VAL A 12 -4.39 -10.63 -2.33
CA VAL A 12 -4.85 -11.98 -2.06
C VAL A 12 -6.34 -12.12 -2.35
N ARG A 13 -6.68 -13.14 -3.14
CA ARG A 13 -8.05 -13.54 -3.45
C ARG A 13 -8.18 -15.05 -3.28
N ASP A 14 -9.20 -15.46 -2.51
CA ASP A 14 -9.49 -16.90 -2.26
C ASP A 14 -8.25 -17.69 -1.79
N GLY A 15 -7.40 -17.08 -0.97
CA GLY A 15 -6.19 -17.68 -0.43
C GLY A 15 -4.99 -17.77 -1.37
N ARG A 16 -5.05 -17.13 -2.53
CA ARG A 16 -3.96 -17.09 -3.52
C ARG A 16 -3.56 -15.64 -3.81
N VAL A 17 -2.27 -15.40 -4.05
CA VAL A 17 -1.82 -14.12 -4.58
C VAL A 17 -2.25 -14.00 -6.03
N VAL A 18 -2.86 -12.88 -6.37
CA VAL A 18 -3.34 -12.59 -7.72
C VAL A 18 -2.86 -11.21 -8.17
N LYS A 19 -2.74 -11.01 -9.47
CA LYS A 19 -2.45 -9.69 -10.04
C LYS A 19 -3.20 -9.48 -11.36
N GLY A 20 -3.71 -8.26 -11.54
CA GLY A 20 -4.39 -7.81 -12.75
C GLY A 20 -3.93 -6.42 -13.17
N VAL A 21 -4.61 -5.84 -14.14
CA VAL A 21 -4.42 -4.46 -14.63
C VAL A 21 -5.66 -3.65 -14.29
N ASN A 22 -5.51 -2.46 -13.72
CA ASN A 22 -6.61 -1.57 -13.30
C ASN A 22 -7.67 -2.32 -12.47
N PHE A 23 -7.21 -3.13 -11.49
CA PHE A 23 -8.05 -3.97 -10.61
C PHE A 23 -8.95 -4.99 -11.32
N SER A 24 -8.62 -5.39 -12.56
CA SER A 24 -9.38 -6.36 -13.35
C SER A 24 -8.49 -7.43 -14.00
N ASN A 25 -9.09 -8.51 -14.54
CA ASN A 25 -8.38 -9.61 -15.21
C ASN A 25 -7.30 -10.25 -14.33
N LEU A 26 -7.68 -10.70 -13.12
CA LEU A 26 -6.77 -11.27 -12.12
C LEU A 26 -6.23 -12.63 -12.56
N ASN A 27 -4.90 -12.76 -12.56
CA ASN A 27 -4.17 -14.02 -12.76
C ASN A 27 -3.63 -14.53 -11.42
N ASP A 28 -3.64 -15.83 -11.20
CA ASP A 28 -3.02 -16.50 -10.05
C ASP A 28 -1.50 -16.40 -10.16
N VAL A 29 -0.83 -16.07 -9.06
CA VAL A 29 0.64 -15.96 -8.98
C VAL A 29 1.22 -17.09 -8.14
N ASP A 30 0.96 -17.11 -6.81
CA ASP A 30 1.53 -18.09 -5.88
C ASP A 30 0.83 -18.12 -4.52
N SER A 31 1.34 -18.95 -3.60
CA SER A 31 0.97 -18.96 -2.18
C SER A 31 1.39 -17.65 -1.50
N PRO A 32 0.48 -16.97 -0.76
CA PRO A 32 0.83 -15.76 -0.02
C PRO A 32 1.98 -15.96 0.96
N VAL A 33 2.02 -17.11 1.65
CA VAL A 33 3.05 -17.43 2.65
C VAL A 33 4.41 -17.62 2.00
N ALA A 34 4.48 -18.37 0.89
CA ALA A 34 5.74 -18.62 0.18
C ALA A 34 6.32 -17.33 -0.39
N LEU A 35 5.46 -16.50 -1.02
CA LEU A 35 5.88 -15.27 -1.65
C LEU A 35 6.28 -14.20 -0.62
N ALA A 36 5.55 -14.10 0.49
CA ALA A 36 5.89 -13.20 1.59
C ALA A 36 7.25 -13.55 2.23
N LYS A 37 7.49 -14.87 2.44
CA LYS A 37 8.79 -15.35 2.93
C LYS A 37 9.91 -15.02 1.93
N TYR A 38 9.69 -15.26 0.65
CA TYR A 38 10.67 -14.92 -0.39
C TYR A 38 11.07 -13.46 -0.33
N TYR A 39 10.13 -12.52 -0.25
CA TYR A 39 10.44 -11.09 -0.17
C TYR A 39 11.13 -10.70 1.12
N SER A 40 10.71 -11.28 2.25
CA SER A 40 11.36 -11.06 3.55
C SER A 40 12.83 -11.50 3.54
N ASP A 41 13.14 -12.60 2.85
CA ASP A 41 14.49 -13.14 2.76
C ASP A 41 15.35 -12.44 1.67
N ASN A 42 14.72 -11.73 0.71
CA ASN A 42 15.38 -11.12 -0.45
C ASN A 42 15.38 -9.58 -0.42
N GLY A 43 15.35 -8.99 0.77
CA GLY A 43 15.69 -7.58 0.97
C GLY A 43 14.53 -6.60 0.80
N ALA A 44 13.28 -7.02 0.82
CA ALA A 44 12.17 -6.11 0.97
C ALA A 44 12.24 -5.37 2.33
N ASP A 45 11.87 -4.09 2.37
CA ASP A 45 11.91 -3.31 3.61
C ASP A 45 10.64 -3.47 4.45
N GLU A 46 9.54 -3.81 3.81
CA GLU A 46 8.19 -3.99 4.38
C GLU A 46 7.36 -4.82 3.40
N LEU A 47 6.27 -5.41 3.86
CA LEU A 47 5.26 -6.06 3.01
C LEU A 47 3.89 -5.46 3.22
N VAL A 48 3.12 -5.37 2.14
CA VAL A 48 1.68 -5.08 2.18
C VAL A 48 0.91 -6.32 1.75
N PHE A 49 -0.11 -6.67 2.52
CA PHE A 49 -0.96 -7.85 2.30
C PHE A 49 -2.42 -7.40 2.26
N TYR A 50 -3.04 -7.43 1.10
CA TYR A 50 -4.43 -7.04 0.90
C TYR A 50 -5.32 -8.24 0.58
N ASP A 51 -6.38 -8.46 1.38
CA ASP A 51 -7.52 -9.27 0.96
C ASP A 51 -8.43 -8.42 0.07
N ILE A 52 -8.27 -8.54 -1.23
CA ILE A 52 -8.99 -7.73 -2.21
C ILE A 52 -10.45 -8.19 -2.42
N THR A 53 -10.85 -9.34 -1.88
CA THR A 53 -12.24 -9.80 -1.95
C THR A 53 -13.09 -9.28 -0.82
N ALA A 54 -12.51 -8.99 0.35
CA ALA A 54 -13.21 -8.63 1.58
C ALA A 54 -14.09 -7.39 1.42
N SER A 55 -13.58 -6.35 0.75
CA SER A 55 -14.31 -5.09 0.57
C SER A 55 -15.46 -5.18 -0.44
N SER A 56 -15.37 -6.07 -1.45
CA SER A 56 -16.40 -6.24 -2.49
C SER A 56 -17.49 -7.23 -2.10
N ASP A 57 -17.10 -8.37 -1.48
CA ASP A 57 -18.00 -9.48 -1.20
C ASP A 57 -18.44 -9.52 0.28
N GLY A 58 -17.96 -8.57 1.11
CA GLY A 58 -18.21 -8.53 2.54
C GLY A 58 -17.49 -9.65 3.33
N ARG A 59 -16.51 -10.30 2.72
CA ARG A 59 -15.69 -11.32 3.38
C ARG A 59 -14.75 -10.68 4.39
N LYS A 60 -14.43 -11.45 5.40
CA LYS A 60 -13.43 -11.07 6.40
C LYS A 60 -12.04 -11.53 5.93
N ILE A 61 -11.01 -10.86 6.42
CA ILE A 61 -9.61 -11.23 6.18
C ILE A 61 -9.37 -12.69 6.62
N PHE A 62 -8.58 -13.43 5.85
CA PHE A 62 -8.23 -14.82 6.15
C PHE A 62 -7.21 -14.87 7.30
N THR A 63 -7.71 -14.92 8.53
CA THR A 63 -6.89 -14.84 9.74
C THR A 63 -5.87 -15.98 9.88
N GLU A 64 -6.20 -17.17 9.37
CA GLU A 64 -5.29 -18.32 9.41
C GLU A 64 -4.10 -18.10 8.47
N ILE A 65 -4.36 -17.69 7.22
CA ILE A 65 -3.31 -17.37 6.23
C ILE A 65 -2.45 -16.21 6.73
N LEU A 66 -3.06 -15.19 7.32
CA LEU A 66 -2.34 -14.07 7.90
C LEU A 66 -1.40 -14.51 9.03
N ARG A 67 -1.87 -15.37 9.96
CA ARG A 67 -1.01 -15.88 11.03
C ARG A 67 0.16 -16.70 10.50
N GLU A 68 -0.08 -17.50 9.49
CA GLU A 68 0.98 -18.30 8.87
C GLU A 68 1.99 -17.39 8.13
N THR A 69 1.51 -16.39 7.41
CA THR A 69 2.36 -15.37 6.77
C THR A 69 3.21 -14.64 7.79
N ALA A 70 2.61 -14.11 8.86
CA ALA A 70 3.31 -13.37 9.91
C ALA A 70 4.39 -14.19 10.66
N ARG A 71 4.24 -15.53 10.72
CA ARG A 71 5.27 -16.41 11.32
C ARG A 71 6.49 -16.57 10.44
N ASN A 72 6.39 -16.31 9.14
CA ASN A 72 7.45 -16.50 8.16
C ASN A 72 8.09 -15.19 7.68
N VAL A 73 7.59 -14.05 8.12
CA VAL A 73 8.04 -12.70 7.72
C VAL A 73 8.67 -11.99 8.90
N PHE A 74 9.87 -11.43 8.70
CA PHE A 74 10.65 -10.74 9.73
C PHE A 74 10.91 -9.26 9.41
N ILE A 75 10.13 -8.71 8.50
CA ILE A 75 10.04 -7.29 8.15
C ILE A 75 8.63 -6.79 8.46
N PRO A 76 8.38 -5.47 8.64
CA PRO A 76 7.07 -4.95 8.94
C PRO A 76 6.00 -5.43 7.96
N LEU A 77 4.86 -5.85 8.49
CA LEU A 77 3.72 -6.37 7.73
C LEU A 77 2.50 -5.45 7.90
N THR A 78 2.14 -4.77 6.82
CA THR A 78 0.91 -3.99 6.74
C THR A 78 -0.21 -4.83 6.13
N VAL A 79 -1.35 -4.90 6.80
CA VAL A 79 -2.48 -5.74 6.37
C VAL A 79 -3.74 -4.89 6.17
N GLY A 80 -4.42 -5.11 5.05
CA GLY A 80 -5.67 -4.44 4.73
C GLY A 80 -6.68 -5.37 4.04
N GLY A 81 -7.81 -4.78 3.65
CA GLY A 81 -8.93 -5.50 3.06
C GLY A 81 -10.04 -5.78 4.06
N GLY A 82 -11.24 -5.24 3.81
CA GLY A 82 -12.42 -5.45 4.63
C GLY A 82 -12.39 -4.86 6.04
N ILE A 83 -11.44 -4.00 6.36
CA ILE A 83 -11.33 -3.31 7.66
C ILE A 83 -12.41 -2.23 7.76
N SER A 84 -13.26 -2.31 8.78
CA SER A 84 -14.39 -1.40 8.98
C SER A 84 -14.70 -1.07 10.45
N SER A 85 -13.99 -1.67 11.39
CA SER A 85 -14.19 -1.48 12.82
C SER A 85 -12.89 -1.65 13.60
N VAL A 86 -12.85 -1.14 14.84
CA VAL A 86 -11.74 -1.36 15.77
C VAL A 86 -11.53 -2.84 16.07
N ALA A 87 -12.59 -3.64 16.11
CA ALA A 87 -12.48 -5.09 16.26
C ALA A 87 -11.76 -5.76 15.09
N ASP A 88 -11.84 -5.19 13.88
CA ASP A 88 -11.05 -5.66 12.74
C ASP A 88 -9.56 -5.33 12.93
N PHE A 89 -9.23 -4.14 13.47
CA PHE A 89 -7.86 -3.79 13.84
C PHE A 89 -7.29 -4.78 14.86
N GLU A 90 -8.00 -5.01 15.97
CA GLU A 90 -7.59 -5.95 17.02
C GLU A 90 -7.34 -7.36 16.45
N ARG A 91 -8.25 -7.85 15.62
CA ARG A 91 -8.13 -9.16 14.99
C ARG A 91 -6.88 -9.27 14.12
N VAL A 92 -6.60 -8.26 13.28
CA VAL A 92 -5.46 -8.26 12.36
C VAL A 92 -4.14 -8.13 13.11
N LEU A 93 -4.03 -7.20 14.05
CA LEU A 93 -2.84 -7.01 14.88
C LEU A 93 -2.55 -8.26 15.73
N SER A 94 -3.57 -8.90 16.32
CA SER A 94 -3.41 -10.15 17.10
C SER A 94 -2.99 -11.35 16.24
N CYS A 95 -3.11 -11.26 14.93
CA CYS A 95 -2.60 -12.27 13.99
C CYS A 95 -1.14 -12.04 13.58
N GLY A 96 -0.51 -10.95 14.01
CA GLY A 96 0.89 -10.64 13.79
C GLY A 96 1.17 -9.55 12.75
N ALA A 97 0.16 -8.79 12.33
CA ALA A 97 0.39 -7.58 11.55
C ALA A 97 0.99 -6.47 12.43
N ASP A 98 1.86 -5.65 11.88
CA ASP A 98 2.43 -4.46 12.53
C ASP A 98 1.57 -3.22 12.31
N LYS A 99 0.91 -3.15 11.14
CA LYS A 99 0.07 -2.02 10.73
C LYS A 99 -1.21 -2.53 10.06
N VAL A 100 -2.25 -1.70 10.14
CA VAL A 100 -3.55 -1.99 9.54
C VAL A 100 -3.92 -0.90 8.54
N SER A 101 -4.17 -1.30 7.31
CA SER A 101 -4.53 -0.42 6.21
C SER A 101 -6.05 -0.35 6.03
N VAL A 102 -6.60 0.85 6.00
CA VAL A 102 -8.03 1.11 5.84
C VAL A 102 -8.30 2.13 4.73
N ASN A 103 -9.29 1.86 3.87
CA ASN A 103 -9.81 2.77 2.85
C ASN A 103 -11.32 2.95 3.03
N THR A 104 -12.14 2.12 2.41
CA THR A 104 -13.62 2.24 2.39
C THR A 104 -14.24 2.31 3.79
N GLY A 105 -13.66 1.62 4.78
CA GLY A 105 -14.10 1.69 6.17
C GLY A 105 -13.95 3.09 6.76
N ALA A 106 -12.84 3.77 6.49
CA ALA A 106 -12.58 5.13 6.94
C ALA A 106 -13.46 6.16 6.19
N ILE A 107 -13.73 5.95 4.90
CA ILE A 107 -14.64 6.81 4.13
C ILE A 107 -16.06 6.77 4.72
N ARG A 108 -16.54 5.57 5.08
CA ARG A 108 -17.87 5.38 5.68
C ARG A 108 -17.97 5.85 7.12
N ASN A 109 -16.90 5.67 7.88
CA ASN A 109 -16.80 6.07 9.28
C ASN A 109 -15.42 6.68 9.58
N PRO A 110 -15.24 7.99 9.37
CA PRO A 110 -13.96 8.67 9.63
C PRO A 110 -13.51 8.64 11.10
N GLU A 111 -14.44 8.36 12.04
CA GLU A 111 -14.10 8.24 13.48
C GLU A 111 -13.35 6.93 13.80
N LEU A 112 -13.33 5.97 12.88
CA LEU A 112 -12.51 4.77 12.99
C LEU A 112 -11.02 5.10 13.12
N ILE A 113 -10.55 6.16 12.44
CA ILE A 113 -9.14 6.57 12.45
C ILE A 113 -8.69 7.01 13.86
N PRO A 114 -9.30 8.03 14.50
CA PRO A 114 -8.88 8.46 15.82
C PRO A 114 -9.14 7.41 16.89
N GLU A 115 -10.17 6.58 16.77
CA GLU A 115 -10.43 5.49 17.70
C GLU A 115 -9.33 4.42 17.63
N ALA A 116 -8.93 3.98 16.44
CA ALA A 116 -7.83 3.04 16.25
C ALA A 116 -6.48 3.63 16.69
N ALA A 117 -6.20 4.89 16.34
CA ALA A 117 -4.97 5.58 16.74
C ALA A 117 -4.84 5.72 18.26
N ARG A 118 -5.95 5.99 18.95
CA ARG A 118 -5.98 6.05 20.44
C ARG A 118 -5.68 4.70 21.10
N LEU A 119 -6.14 3.60 20.52
CA LEU A 119 -5.99 2.26 21.10
C LEU A 119 -4.66 1.60 20.76
N TYR A 120 -4.18 1.77 19.53
CA TYR A 120 -3.02 1.04 19.01
C TYR A 120 -1.83 1.94 18.64
N GLY A 121 -2.01 3.26 18.70
CA GLY A 121 -1.03 4.24 18.25
C GLY A 121 -1.18 4.59 16.76
N SER A 122 -0.89 5.85 16.42
CA SER A 122 -0.98 6.34 15.03
C SER A 122 -0.12 5.53 14.06
N GLN A 123 1.03 5.04 14.50
CA GLN A 123 1.95 4.23 13.68
C GLN A 123 1.33 2.90 13.19
N CYS A 124 0.26 2.41 13.84
CA CYS A 124 -0.48 1.22 13.41
C CYS A 124 -1.57 1.53 12.37
N VAL A 125 -1.92 2.81 12.18
CA VAL A 125 -3.03 3.22 11.30
C VAL A 125 -2.49 3.72 9.97
N VAL A 126 -2.69 2.94 8.92
CA VAL A 126 -2.35 3.29 7.55
C VAL A 126 -3.64 3.64 6.80
N ILE A 127 -3.71 4.84 6.24
CA ILE A 127 -4.79 5.17 5.31
C ILE A 127 -4.38 4.82 3.89
N SER A 128 -5.09 3.89 3.26
CA SER A 128 -4.93 3.59 1.83
C SER A 128 -5.96 4.39 1.04
N VAL A 129 -5.52 5.11 0.04
CA VAL A 129 -6.39 5.97 -0.75
C VAL A 129 -6.23 5.65 -2.23
N ASP A 130 -7.28 5.09 -2.81
CA ASP A 130 -7.36 4.88 -4.26
C ASP A 130 -7.81 6.18 -4.90
N VAL A 131 -6.98 6.73 -5.77
CA VAL A 131 -7.19 8.05 -6.38
C VAL A 131 -7.26 7.91 -7.90
N LYS A 132 -8.19 8.65 -8.50
CA LYS A 132 -8.31 8.76 -9.95
C LYS A 132 -8.58 10.20 -10.34
N ARG A 133 -8.09 10.62 -11.52
CA ARG A 133 -8.46 11.91 -12.11
C ARG A 133 -9.86 11.85 -12.70
N VAL A 134 -10.73 12.76 -12.25
CA VAL A 134 -12.08 12.97 -12.76
C VAL A 134 -12.20 14.45 -13.10
N GLU A 135 -12.42 14.77 -14.37
CA GLU A 135 -12.53 16.15 -14.86
C GLU A 135 -11.36 17.08 -14.47
N GLY A 136 -10.17 16.50 -14.28
CA GLY A 136 -8.94 17.23 -13.92
C GLY A 136 -8.68 17.34 -12.42
N GLU A 137 -9.56 16.85 -11.56
CA GLU A 137 -9.41 16.80 -10.11
C GLU A 137 -9.07 15.39 -9.61
N PHE A 138 -8.41 15.28 -8.46
CA PHE A 138 -8.09 14.01 -7.81
C PHE A 138 -9.25 13.58 -6.90
N HIS A 139 -10.00 12.55 -7.31
CA HIS A 139 -11.09 11.99 -6.54
C HIS A 139 -10.70 10.71 -5.81
N VAL A 140 -11.21 10.56 -4.57
CA VAL A 140 -11.10 9.32 -3.79
C VAL A 140 -12.11 8.30 -4.29
N PHE A 141 -11.63 7.08 -4.50
CA PHE A 141 -12.46 5.94 -4.86
C PHE A 141 -12.60 4.94 -3.72
N ALA A 142 -13.79 4.37 -3.60
CA ALA A 142 -14.12 3.32 -2.63
C ALA A 142 -14.20 1.94 -3.29
N ARG A 143 -14.32 0.88 -2.48
CA ARG A 143 -14.56 -0.51 -2.87
C ARG A 143 -13.56 -1.02 -3.93
N GLY A 144 -12.26 -0.76 -3.72
CA GLY A 144 -11.21 -1.19 -4.65
C GLY A 144 -11.35 -0.50 -6.01
N GLY A 145 -11.48 0.81 -6.03
CA GLY A 145 -11.47 1.65 -7.23
C GLY A 145 -12.77 1.63 -8.04
N ARG A 146 -13.89 1.09 -7.50
CA ARG A 146 -15.14 0.93 -8.26
C ARG A 146 -16.09 2.10 -8.14
N ASP A 147 -16.11 2.78 -6.99
CA ASP A 147 -17.06 3.85 -6.68
C ASP A 147 -16.34 5.17 -6.54
N ASP A 148 -16.63 6.11 -7.43
CA ASP A 148 -16.27 7.50 -7.22
C ASP A 148 -17.07 8.05 -6.04
N THR A 149 -16.37 8.58 -5.04
CA THR A 149 -17.01 9.16 -3.84
C THR A 149 -17.31 10.65 -3.99
N GLY A 150 -16.77 11.30 -5.03
CA GLY A 150 -16.81 12.76 -5.19
C GLY A 150 -15.98 13.52 -4.13
N ILE A 151 -15.20 12.81 -3.31
CA ILE A 151 -14.34 13.44 -2.29
C ILE A 151 -13.01 13.84 -2.94
N GLU A 152 -12.59 15.10 -2.74
CA GLU A 152 -11.27 15.58 -3.18
C GLU A 152 -10.18 14.90 -2.34
N ALA A 153 -9.18 14.31 -3.03
CA ALA A 153 -8.23 13.38 -2.41
C ALA A 153 -7.25 14.05 -1.44
N VAL A 154 -6.68 15.21 -1.81
CA VAL A 154 -5.64 15.89 -1.01
C VAL A 154 -6.22 16.36 0.33
N GLY A 155 -7.40 16.97 0.29
CA GLY A 155 -8.13 17.40 1.50
C GLY A 155 -8.56 16.22 2.37
N TRP A 156 -8.98 15.12 1.76
CA TRP A 156 -9.32 13.90 2.49
C TRP A 156 -8.12 13.32 3.22
N ILE A 157 -6.99 13.16 2.54
CA ILE A 157 -5.76 12.61 3.12
C ILE A 157 -5.29 13.48 4.28
N ARG A 158 -5.24 14.81 4.10
CA ARG A 158 -4.90 15.74 5.18
C ARG A 158 -5.81 15.54 6.39
N LYS A 159 -7.12 15.46 6.19
CA LYS A 159 -8.09 15.21 7.28
C LYS A 159 -7.84 13.87 7.98
N CYS A 160 -7.48 12.81 7.25
CA CYS A 160 -7.17 11.51 7.85
C CYS A 160 -5.92 11.59 8.73
N VAL A 161 -4.87 12.29 8.28
CA VAL A 161 -3.65 12.51 9.06
C VAL A 161 -3.94 13.35 10.30
N GLU A 162 -4.71 14.43 10.20
CA GLU A 162 -5.17 15.23 11.35
C GLU A 162 -5.97 14.41 12.36
N LYS A 163 -6.69 13.38 11.90
CA LYS A 163 -7.44 12.44 12.75
C LYS A 163 -6.56 11.33 13.37
N GLY A 164 -5.29 11.22 13.00
CA GLY A 164 -4.36 10.29 13.62
C GLY A 164 -3.88 9.13 12.74
N ALA A 165 -4.11 9.16 11.42
CA ALA A 165 -3.42 8.26 10.51
C ALA A 165 -1.91 8.55 10.54
N GLY A 166 -1.10 7.50 10.74
CA GLY A 166 0.35 7.62 10.87
C GLY A 166 1.12 7.34 9.60
N GLU A 167 0.45 6.86 8.53
CA GLU A 167 1.05 6.59 7.24
C GLU A 167 -0.02 6.61 6.14
N VAL A 168 0.38 6.96 4.92
CA VAL A 168 -0.47 7.02 3.74
C VAL A 168 0.05 6.08 2.66
N VAL A 169 -0.79 5.17 2.16
CA VAL A 169 -0.58 4.48 0.88
C VAL A 169 -1.42 5.22 -0.16
N LEU A 170 -0.76 5.86 -1.11
CA LEU A 170 -1.38 6.64 -2.16
C LEU A 170 -1.34 5.86 -3.48
N ASN A 171 -2.47 5.34 -3.89
CA ASN A 171 -2.59 4.45 -5.03
C ASN A 171 -3.27 5.16 -6.21
N SER A 172 -2.55 5.33 -7.32
CA SER A 172 -3.09 5.89 -8.55
C SER A 172 -3.77 4.80 -9.38
N ILE A 173 -5.09 4.89 -9.53
CA ILE A 173 -5.88 4.00 -10.40
C ILE A 173 -5.49 4.21 -11.86
N ASP A 174 -5.19 5.45 -12.26
CA ASP A 174 -4.86 5.79 -13.64
C ASP A 174 -3.57 5.13 -14.13
N THR A 175 -2.62 4.88 -13.21
CA THR A 175 -1.32 4.27 -13.52
C THR A 175 -1.20 2.81 -13.08
N ASP A 176 -2.12 2.28 -12.25
CA ASP A 176 -2.01 0.90 -11.73
C ASP A 176 -1.97 -0.15 -12.84
N GLY A 177 -0.93 -0.97 -12.83
CA GLY A 177 -0.68 -2.03 -13.81
C GLY A 177 -0.27 -1.53 -15.21
N VAL A 178 -0.18 -0.21 -15.43
CA VAL A 178 0.19 0.38 -16.73
C VAL A 178 1.68 0.31 -17.00
N LYS A 179 2.53 0.24 -15.94
CA LYS A 179 4.00 0.15 -16.02
C LYS A 179 4.65 1.31 -16.80
N LYS A 180 4.20 2.53 -16.54
CA LYS A 180 4.73 3.76 -17.18
C LYS A 180 5.19 4.82 -16.17
N GLY A 181 5.50 4.40 -14.97
CA GLY A 181 5.93 5.25 -13.87
C GLY A 181 4.80 5.63 -12.91
N PHE A 182 5.19 6.10 -11.73
CA PHE A 182 4.30 6.59 -10.69
C PHE A 182 3.65 7.93 -11.07
N ASP A 183 2.50 8.24 -10.47
CA ASP A 183 1.83 9.53 -10.63
C ASP A 183 2.50 10.61 -9.78
N LEU A 184 3.53 11.23 -10.33
CA LEU A 184 4.38 12.18 -9.60
C LEU A 184 3.61 13.44 -9.17
N GLU A 185 2.70 13.95 -10.01
CA GLU A 185 1.89 15.14 -9.72
C GLU A 185 0.98 14.91 -8.49
N MET A 186 0.30 13.77 -8.45
CA MET A 186 -0.54 13.39 -7.32
C MET A 186 0.28 13.21 -6.04
N LEU A 187 1.43 12.55 -6.14
CA LEU A 187 2.34 12.32 -5.02
C LEU A 187 2.91 13.62 -4.47
N GLU A 188 3.35 14.55 -5.32
CA GLU A 188 3.84 15.87 -4.92
C GLU A 188 2.76 16.65 -4.17
N ALA A 189 1.54 16.72 -4.73
CA ALA A 189 0.41 17.41 -4.13
C ALA A 189 0.08 16.89 -2.72
N VAL A 190 0.14 15.57 -2.49
CA VAL A 190 -0.10 14.97 -1.18
C VAL A 190 1.09 15.18 -0.24
N CYS A 191 2.32 14.92 -0.68
CA CYS A 191 3.52 15.07 0.13
C CYS A 191 3.76 16.50 0.63
N ASP A 192 3.19 17.50 -0.04
CA ASP A 192 3.30 18.91 0.37
C ASP A 192 2.37 19.27 1.53
N VAL A 193 1.32 18.51 1.76
CA VAL A 193 0.29 18.84 2.78
C VAL A 193 0.26 17.91 3.98
N VAL A 194 1.05 16.80 3.97
CA VAL A 194 1.14 15.87 5.10
C VAL A 194 2.56 15.80 5.65
N ASN A 195 2.67 15.38 6.92
CA ASN A 195 3.93 15.22 7.64
C ASN A 195 4.16 13.78 8.15
N VAL A 196 3.42 12.84 7.62
CA VAL A 196 3.57 11.39 7.85
C VAL A 196 4.14 10.72 6.61
N PRO A 197 4.73 9.53 6.74
CA PRO A 197 5.24 8.79 5.58
C PRO A 197 4.19 8.58 4.49
N VAL A 198 4.61 8.78 3.23
CA VAL A 198 3.79 8.54 2.04
C VAL A 198 4.43 7.44 1.20
N ILE A 199 3.65 6.39 0.94
CA ILE A 199 4.00 5.26 0.09
C ILE A 199 3.36 5.46 -1.28
N ALA A 200 4.19 5.58 -2.33
CA ALA A 200 3.74 5.66 -3.71
C ALA A 200 3.30 4.28 -4.22
N SER A 201 2.12 4.18 -4.79
CA SER A 201 1.56 2.94 -5.35
C SER A 201 0.89 3.18 -6.71
N GLY A 202 1.02 2.20 -7.60
CA GLY A 202 0.48 2.23 -8.96
C GLY A 202 1.45 2.84 -9.98
N GLY A 203 1.76 2.06 -11.03
CA GLY A 203 2.51 2.53 -12.20
C GLY A 203 3.94 2.04 -12.34
N ALA A 204 4.57 1.51 -11.29
CA ALA A 204 5.93 0.98 -11.39
C ALA A 204 6.05 -0.13 -12.44
N GLY A 205 6.98 0.03 -13.38
CA GLY A 205 7.29 -0.92 -14.45
C GLY A 205 8.76 -1.27 -14.57
N SER A 206 9.65 -0.46 -13.97
CA SER A 206 11.09 -0.60 -14.11
C SER A 206 11.85 -0.03 -12.91
N ILE A 207 13.13 -0.30 -12.80
CA ILE A 207 14.06 0.33 -11.83
C ILE A 207 14.06 1.85 -11.98
N GLU A 208 14.06 2.34 -13.23
CA GLU A 208 14.10 3.78 -13.53
C GLU A 208 12.88 4.54 -13.00
N ASP A 209 11.72 3.88 -12.89
CA ASP A 209 10.52 4.50 -12.33
C ASP A 209 10.70 4.83 -10.85
N PHE A 210 11.39 3.97 -10.07
CA PHE A 210 11.71 4.25 -8.66
C PHE A 210 12.77 5.36 -8.53
N ILE A 211 13.78 5.36 -9.39
CA ILE A 211 14.79 6.43 -9.42
C ILE A 211 14.12 7.77 -9.71
N THR A 212 13.26 7.79 -10.72
CA THR A 212 12.48 8.98 -11.11
C THR A 212 11.58 9.45 -9.98
N LEU A 213 10.85 8.53 -9.34
CA LEU A 213 10.00 8.84 -8.17
C LEU A 213 10.79 9.58 -7.09
N PHE A 214 11.87 8.99 -6.60
CA PHE A 214 12.57 9.55 -5.43
C PHE A 214 13.43 10.78 -5.74
N LYS A 215 13.79 10.99 -7.02
CA LYS A 215 14.41 12.24 -7.47
C LYS A 215 13.40 13.37 -7.66
N ALA A 216 12.25 13.08 -8.24
CA ALA A 216 11.21 14.07 -8.51
C ALA A 216 10.40 14.43 -7.23
N VAL A 217 10.09 13.43 -6.41
CA VAL A 217 9.33 13.59 -5.16
C VAL A 217 10.14 13.09 -3.96
N PRO A 218 11.18 13.85 -3.52
CA PRO A 218 12.07 13.41 -2.42
C PRO A 218 11.37 13.20 -1.08
N LYS A 219 10.16 13.74 -0.92
CA LYS A 219 9.32 13.58 0.27
C LYS A 219 8.57 12.23 0.29
N ALA A 220 8.45 11.51 -0.84
CA ALA A 220 7.93 10.15 -0.85
C ALA A 220 8.88 9.22 -0.07
N ASP A 221 8.34 8.41 0.85
CA ASP A 221 9.12 7.58 1.77
C ASP A 221 9.32 6.15 1.26
N ALA A 222 8.43 5.69 0.40
CA ALA A 222 8.47 4.34 -0.16
C ALA A 222 7.86 4.26 -1.55
N GLY A 223 8.33 3.24 -2.30
CA GLY A 223 7.68 2.78 -3.53
C GLY A 223 7.13 1.37 -3.34
N LEU A 224 5.85 1.19 -3.65
CA LEU A 224 5.14 -0.07 -3.57
C LEU A 224 4.88 -0.59 -4.98
N ALA A 225 5.18 -1.86 -5.21
CA ALA A 225 4.89 -2.54 -6.47
C ALA A 225 4.51 -4.02 -6.25
N ALA A 226 3.87 -4.62 -7.23
CA ALA A 226 3.45 -6.00 -7.20
C ALA A 226 3.98 -6.78 -8.43
N SER A 227 3.42 -6.54 -9.61
CA SER A 227 3.66 -7.35 -10.81
C SER A 227 5.12 -7.48 -11.20
N ILE A 228 5.90 -6.39 -11.14
CA ILE A 228 7.31 -6.41 -11.56
C ILE A 228 8.16 -7.30 -10.66
N PHE A 229 7.80 -7.41 -9.37
CA PHE A 229 8.46 -8.31 -8.42
C PHE A 229 7.92 -9.74 -8.56
N HIS A 230 6.60 -9.91 -8.67
CA HIS A 230 5.97 -11.23 -8.76
C HIS A 230 6.39 -12.01 -10.00
N PHE A 231 6.64 -11.32 -11.11
CA PHE A 231 7.04 -11.93 -12.37
C PHE A 231 8.56 -11.92 -12.61
N GLY A 232 9.35 -11.50 -11.60
CA GLY A 232 10.82 -11.45 -11.69
C GLY A 232 11.34 -10.48 -12.75
N GLU A 233 10.57 -9.44 -13.10
CA GLU A 233 11.00 -8.41 -14.05
C GLU A 233 12.03 -7.46 -13.41
N VAL A 234 11.95 -7.30 -12.08
CA VAL A 234 12.88 -6.49 -11.26
C VAL A 234 13.17 -7.27 -9.98
N GLU A 235 14.44 -7.51 -9.72
CA GLU A 235 14.91 -8.02 -8.43
C GLU A 235 15.10 -6.85 -7.45
N ILE A 236 14.70 -7.04 -6.18
CA ILE A 236 14.78 -5.98 -5.16
C ILE A 236 16.23 -5.57 -4.89
N ALA A 237 17.15 -6.53 -4.92
CA ALA A 237 18.57 -6.28 -4.72
C ALA A 237 19.14 -5.37 -5.82
N ASP A 238 18.81 -5.65 -7.09
CA ASP A 238 19.25 -4.85 -8.25
C ASP A 238 18.65 -3.43 -8.22
N LEU A 239 17.37 -3.33 -7.83
CA LEU A 239 16.71 -2.04 -7.64
C LEU A 239 17.41 -1.20 -6.57
N LYS A 240 17.71 -1.77 -5.41
CA LYS A 240 18.39 -1.06 -4.32
C LYS A 240 19.81 -0.66 -4.69
N GLU A 241 20.53 -1.50 -5.42
CA GLU A 241 21.86 -1.17 -5.93
C GLU A 241 21.81 0.02 -6.89
N ALA A 242 20.91 0.01 -7.87
CA ALA A 242 20.72 1.11 -8.79
C ALA A 242 20.28 2.41 -8.09
N MET A 243 19.43 2.31 -7.06
CA MET A 243 19.06 3.46 -6.22
C MET A 243 20.28 4.05 -5.51
N ARG A 244 21.14 3.20 -4.93
CA ARG A 244 22.40 3.61 -4.27
C ARG A 244 23.34 4.33 -5.24
N GLU A 245 23.50 3.79 -6.45
CA GLU A 245 24.31 4.40 -7.52
C GLU A 245 23.77 5.77 -7.96
N ASN A 246 22.48 6.03 -7.72
CA ASN A 246 21.81 7.29 -8.00
C ASN A 246 21.65 8.20 -6.78
N ASP A 247 22.47 8.00 -5.73
CA ASP A 247 22.47 8.78 -4.48
C ASP A 247 21.14 8.75 -3.71
N ILE A 248 20.29 7.74 -3.93
CA ILE A 248 19.05 7.53 -3.20
C ILE A 248 19.34 6.60 -2.01
N PRO A 249 19.13 7.06 -0.77
CA PRO A 249 19.47 6.26 0.41
C PRO A 249 18.55 5.04 0.56
N VAL A 250 19.13 3.85 0.63
CA VAL A 250 18.46 2.55 0.85
C VAL A 250 19.11 1.79 2.00
N ARG A 251 18.43 0.75 2.48
CA ARG A 251 18.94 -0.24 3.45
C ARG A 251 19.11 -1.58 2.73
N PHE A 252 20.22 -2.27 2.99
CA PHE A 252 20.48 -3.64 2.53
C PHE A 252 20.28 -4.64 3.66
#